data_4158ee781d1f522bc4e1c8880bc81167
#
_entry.id   4158ee781d1f522bc4e1c8880bc81167
#
_cell.length_a   1.000
_cell.length_b   1.000
_cell.length_c   1.000
_cell.angle_alpha   90.00
_cell.angle_beta   90.00
_cell.angle_gamma   90.00
#
_symmetry.space_group_name_H-M   'P 1'
#
loop_
_entity.id
_entity.type
_entity.pdbx_description
1 polymer ?
#
loop_
_entity_poly.entity_id
_entity_poly.type
_entity_poly.pdbx_seq_one_letter_code
_entity_poly.pdbx_strand_id
1 'polypeptide(L)'
;MPTIRQLIEHLDVTGEYCQFALDAEQFGDDLVQAWTGIENGAHLLWLAAAVGVEPKKIIATACDLLGEVFEQIETAGQETAQVLEAVHAWQRGERSADEVDRSGWDAYGLIARMGDRSPLAPDAEEVADAAVWLTSLVRDLPPSLSPDLAEHDQVLWCGSAWMMVDCLAQALASHQSPDDPPPGERQHAFEKAMCRFAILIREHIVGTEVQTAAQQRGAWPLC
;
A
#
# COMPACT_ATOMS: atom_id res chain seq x y z
N MET A 1 23.33 7.31 6.77
CA MET A 1 22.00 6.69 6.52
C MET A 1 20.97 7.71 6.92
N PRO A 2 19.93 7.94 6.12
CA PRO A 2 18.84 8.77 6.57
C PRO A 2 18.19 8.14 7.80
N THR A 3 17.82 8.96 8.76
CA THR A 3 17.04 8.53 9.91
C THR A 3 15.57 8.51 9.54
N ILE A 4 14.73 7.77 10.29
CA ILE A 4 13.28 7.77 10.08
C ILE A 4 12.73 9.20 10.22
N ARG A 5 13.25 9.96 11.17
CA ARG A 5 12.85 11.38 11.37
C ARG A 5 13.13 12.20 10.12
N GLN A 6 14.32 12.07 9.51
CA GLN A 6 14.65 12.77 8.26
C GLN A 6 13.73 12.36 7.11
N LEU A 7 13.33 11.08 7.02
CA LEU A 7 12.35 10.62 6.05
C LEU A 7 10.99 11.29 6.24
N ILE A 8 10.50 11.34 7.48
CA ILE A 8 9.21 11.95 7.83
C ILE A 8 9.23 13.45 7.53
N GLU A 9 10.30 14.15 7.93
CA GLU A 9 10.47 15.59 7.70
C GLU A 9 10.57 15.92 6.19
N HIS A 10 11.33 15.12 5.44
CA HIS A 10 11.51 15.34 4.00
C HIS A 10 10.22 15.11 3.19
N LEU A 11 9.44 14.12 3.55
CA LEU A 11 8.20 13.79 2.85
C LEU A 11 6.98 14.61 3.34
N ASP A 12 7.22 15.62 4.19
CA ASP A 12 6.17 16.48 4.76
C ASP A 12 4.95 15.67 5.25
N VAL A 13 5.25 14.61 6.03
CA VAL A 13 4.23 13.67 6.51
C VAL A 13 3.32 14.39 7.49
N THR A 14 2.18 14.84 7.00
CA THR A 14 1.15 15.56 7.78
C THR A 14 -0.15 14.76 7.82
N GLY A 15 -1.03 15.08 8.78
CA GLY A 15 -2.38 14.50 8.86
C GLY A 15 -2.40 13.02 9.25
N GLU A 16 -2.93 12.16 8.38
CA GLU A 16 -3.11 10.72 8.65
C GLU A 16 -1.81 9.97 8.89
N TYR A 17 -0.72 10.46 8.35
CA TYR A 17 0.62 9.92 8.59
C TYR A 17 1.23 10.30 9.95
N CYS A 18 0.57 11.16 10.74
CA CYS A 18 1.05 11.54 12.07
C CYS A 18 1.24 10.33 13.00
N GLN A 19 0.38 9.30 12.88
CA GLN A 19 0.51 8.09 13.70
C GLN A 19 1.79 7.33 13.33
N PHE A 20 2.15 7.26 12.04
CA PHE A 20 3.42 6.69 11.63
C PHE A 20 4.62 7.43 12.22
N ALA A 21 4.57 8.78 12.25
CA ALA A 21 5.61 9.59 12.86
C ALA A 21 5.77 9.27 14.35
N LEU A 22 4.65 9.13 15.08
CA LEU A 22 4.64 8.73 16.49
C LEU A 22 5.17 7.31 16.71
N ASP A 23 4.75 6.38 15.87
CA ASP A 23 5.22 4.99 15.92
C ASP A 23 6.72 4.90 15.59
N ALA A 24 7.20 5.73 14.66
CA ALA A 24 8.62 5.78 14.31
C ALA A 24 9.48 6.37 15.44
N GLU A 25 8.95 7.30 16.23
CA GLU A 25 9.66 7.90 17.37
C GLU A 25 10.05 6.85 18.42
N GLN A 26 9.25 5.81 18.63
CA GLN A 26 9.56 4.73 19.60
C GLN A 26 10.77 3.88 19.19
N PHE A 27 11.07 3.82 17.87
CA PHE A 27 12.24 3.10 17.34
C PHE A 27 13.47 4.00 17.18
N GLY A 28 13.36 5.29 17.50
CA GLY A 28 14.42 6.28 17.33
C GLY A 28 14.83 6.42 15.86
N ASP A 29 16.13 6.53 15.63
CA ASP A 29 16.69 6.71 14.29
C ASP A 29 17.11 5.39 13.62
N ASP A 30 16.81 4.24 14.24
CA ASP A 30 17.21 2.93 13.75
C ASP A 30 16.17 2.35 12.77
N LEU A 31 16.48 2.46 11.47
CA LEU A 31 15.63 1.96 10.40
C LEU A 31 15.39 0.44 10.47
N VAL A 32 16.38 -0.34 10.94
CA VAL A 32 16.25 -1.79 11.05
C VAL A 32 15.33 -2.17 12.20
N GLN A 33 15.45 -1.45 13.33
CA GLN A 33 14.53 -1.63 14.45
C GLN A 33 13.10 -1.25 14.05
N ALA A 34 12.91 -0.14 13.35
CA ALA A 34 11.59 0.27 12.85
C ALA A 34 11.02 -0.78 11.88
N TRP A 35 11.80 -1.22 10.91
CA TRP A 35 11.36 -2.25 9.97
C TRP A 35 10.90 -3.54 10.68
N THR A 36 11.61 -3.93 11.73
CA THR A 36 11.29 -5.15 12.49
C THR A 36 10.12 -4.98 13.47
N GLY A 37 9.97 -3.79 14.03
CA GLY A 37 9.05 -3.52 15.13
C GLY A 37 7.70 -2.92 14.73
N ILE A 38 7.58 -2.31 13.53
CA ILE A 38 6.30 -1.75 13.07
C ILE A 38 5.34 -2.90 12.74
N GLU A 39 4.21 -2.96 13.43
CA GLU A 39 3.18 -3.99 13.24
C GLU A 39 2.08 -3.56 12.24
N ASN A 40 2.13 -2.35 11.71
CA ASN A 40 1.20 -1.83 10.74
C ASN A 40 1.73 -2.04 9.30
N GLY A 41 1.01 -2.84 8.49
CA GLY A 41 1.40 -3.18 7.13
C GLY A 41 1.46 -1.96 6.20
N ALA A 42 0.53 -1.01 6.34
CA ALA A 42 0.53 0.22 5.54
C ALA A 42 1.78 1.06 5.80
N HIS A 43 2.18 1.19 7.07
CA HIS A 43 3.42 1.87 7.47
C HIS A 43 4.67 1.19 6.88
N LEU A 44 4.70 -0.15 6.85
CA LEU A 44 5.85 -0.89 6.30
C LEU A 44 5.97 -0.74 4.79
N LEU A 45 4.87 -0.87 4.05
CA LEU A 45 4.92 -0.72 2.60
C LEU A 45 5.26 0.71 2.20
N TRP A 46 4.70 1.70 2.90
CA TRP A 46 5.08 3.10 2.77
C TRP A 46 6.58 3.31 3.04
N LEU A 47 7.10 2.76 4.15
CA LEU A 47 8.51 2.88 4.51
C LEU A 47 9.43 2.28 3.45
N ALA A 48 9.11 1.08 2.94
CA ALA A 48 9.86 0.45 1.86
C ALA A 48 9.88 1.31 0.59
N ALA A 49 8.73 1.89 0.23
CA ALA A 49 8.60 2.82 -0.88
C ALA A 49 9.43 4.11 -0.64
N ALA A 50 9.33 4.69 0.54
CA ALA A 50 10.01 5.92 0.94
C ALA A 50 11.54 5.78 0.94
N VAL A 51 12.10 4.67 1.40
CA VAL A 51 13.55 4.45 1.37
C VAL A 51 14.08 4.06 -0.01
N GLY A 52 13.19 3.74 -0.95
CA GLY A 52 13.56 3.44 -2.33
C GLY A 52 13.84 1.96 -2.59
N VAL A 53 13.15 1.05 -1.94
CA VAL A 53 13.11 -0.35 -2.36
C VAL A 53 12.62 -0.41 -3.81
N GLU A 54 13.14 -1.36 -4.59
CA GLU A 54 12.82 -1.49 -6.01
C GLU A 54 11.31 -1.41 -6.28
N PRO A 55 10.83 -0.45 -7.08
CA PRO A 55 9.40 -0.21 -7.28
C PRO A 55 8.61 -1.44 -7.76
N LYS A 56 9.21 -2.25 -8.66
CA LYS A 56 8.57 -3.48 -9.12
C LYS A 56 8.34 -4.47 -7.98
N LYS A 57 9.21 -4.48 -6.99
CA LYS A 57 9.06 -5.33 -5.81
C LYS A 57 7.96 -4.84 -4.89
N ILE A 58 7.83 -3.52 -4.71
CA ILE A 58 6.70 -2.91 -3.98
C ILE A 58 5.37 -3.31 -4.64
N ILE A 59 5.28 -3.15 -5.97
CA ILE A 59 4.08 -3.50 -6.74
C ILE A 59 3.78 -5.01 -6.65
N ALA A 60 4.80 -5.87 -6.74
CA ALA A 60 4.61 -7.31 -6.60
C ALA A 60 4.06 -7.66 -5.20
N THR A 61 4.66 -7.10 -4.15
CA THR A 61 4.15 -7.27 -2.78
C THR A 61 2.71 -6.79 -2.65
N ALA A 62 2.37 -5.64 -3.22
CA ALA A 62 1.02 -5.10 -3.24
C ALA A 62 0.02 -6.03 -3.97
N CYS A 63 0.42 -6.62 -5.11
CA CYS A 63 -0.37 -7.63 -5.83
C CYS A 63 -0.66 -8.86 -4.96
N ASP A 64 0.36 -9.37 -4.26
CA ASP A 64 0.20 -10.56 -3.43
C ASP A 64 -0.75 -10.29 -2.25
N LEU A 65 -0.68 -9.09 -1.64
CA LEU A 65 -1.61 -8.68 -0.60
C LEU A 65 -3.06 -8.59 -1.12
N LEU A 66 -3.26 -7.96 -2.28
CA LEU A 66 -4.60 -7.88 -2.90
C LEU A 66 -5.11 -9.28 -3.26
N GLY A 67 -4.26 -10.14 -3.81
CA GLY A 67 -4.60 -11.52 -4.14
C GLY A 67 -5.06 -12.32 -2.92
N GLU A 68 -4.36 -12.18 -1.79
CA GLU A 68 -4.72 -12.84 -0.54
C GLU A 68 -6.09 -12.39 0.01
N VAL A 69 -6.38 -11.10 -0.06
CA VAL A 69 -7.69 -10.56 0.37
C VAL A 69 -8.78 -10.98 -0.61
N PHE A 70 -8.51 -10.95 -1.91
CA PHE A 70 -9.43 -11.38 -2.95
C PHE A 70 -9.87 -12.83 -2.78
N GLU A 71 -8.98 -13.73 -2.38
CA GLU A 71 -9.32 -15.13 -2.08
C GLU A 71 -10.27 -15.30 -0.89
N GLN A 72 -10.30 -14.32 0.03
CA GLN A 72 -11.15 -14.36 1.23
C GLN A 72 -12.51 -13.69 1.01
N ILE A 73 -12.60 -12.72 0.10
CA ILE A 73 -13.79 -11.89 -0.12
C ILE A 73 -14.37 -12.22 -1.50
N GLU A 74 -15.27 -13.21 -1.56
CA GLU A 74 -15.91 -13.67 -2.80
C GLU A 74 -16.69 -12.55 -3.53
N THR A 75 -17.14 -11.54 -2.78
CA THR A 75 -17.91 -10.39 -3.32
C THR A 75 -17.04 -9.40 -4.09
N ALA A 76 -15.73 -9.48 -4.01
CA ALA A 76 -14.80 -8.57 -4.69
C ALA A 76 -14.78 -8.71 -6.24
N GLY A 77 -15.40 -9.79 -6.76
CA GLY A 77 -15.85 -9.89 -8.15
C GLY A 77 -14.75 -10.12 -9.19
N GLN A 78 -15.22 -10.33 -10.43
CA GLN A 78 -14.38 -10.57 -11.60
C GLN A 78 -13.52 -9.35 -11.95
N GLU A 79 -13.97 -8.16 -11.59
CA GLU A 79 -13.34 -6.88 -11.87
C GLU A 79 -11.97 -6.75 -11.20
N THR A 80 -11.87 -7.11 -9.92
CA THR A 80 -10.60 -7.13 -9.17
C THR A 80 -9.62 -8.16 -9.77
N ALA A 81 -10.12 -9.33 -10.17
CA ALA A 81 -9.31 -10.33 -10.86
C ALA A 81 -8.72 -9.80 -12.19
N GLN A 82 -9.49 -8.99 -12.92
CA GLN A 82 -9.00 -8.36 -14.16
C GLN A 82 -7.90 -7.33 -13.89
N VAL A 83 -7.99 -6.58 -12.80
CA VAL A 83 -6.92 -5.65 -12.39
C VAL A 83 -5.65 -6.40 -12.02
N LEU A 84 -5.74 -7.45 -11.21
CA LEU A 84 -4.59 -8.30 -10.88
C LEU A 84 -3.92 -8.87 -12.13
N GLU A 85 -4.70 -9.42 -13.07
CA GLU A 85 -4.17 -9.95 -14.34
C GLU A 85 -3.52 -8.83 -15.17
N ALA A 86 -4.09 -7.61 -15.19
CA ALA A 86 -3.51 -6.49 -15.91
C ALA A 86 -2.15 -6.08 -15.33
N VAL A 87 -2.01 -6.06 -14.01
CA VAL A 87 -0.74 -5.73 -13.34
C VAL A 87 0.29 -6.83 -13.56
N HIS A 88 -0.10 -8.10 -13.47
CA HIS A 88 0.80 -9.22 -13.79
C HIS A 88 1.26 -9.18 -15.26
N ALA A 89 0.36 -8.88 -16.20
CA ALA A 89 0.72 -8.72 -17.61
C ALA A 89 1.70 -7.55 -17.83
N TRP A 90 1.54 -6.44 -17.09
CA TRP A 90 2.49 -5.35 -17.11
C TRP A 90 3.86 -5.78 -16.54
N GLN A 91 3.91 -6.51 -15.44
CA GLN A 91 5.17 -7.04 -14.88
C GLN A 91 5.91 -7.92 -15.89
N ARG A 92 5.19 -8.66 -16.74
CA ARG A 92 5.74 -9.45 -17.84
C ARG A 92 6.11 -8.63 -19.09
N GLY A 93 5.78 -7.33 -19.11
CA GLY A 93 6.01 -6.44 -20.25
C GLY A 93 4.98 -6.59 -21.39
N GLU A 94 3.85 -7.22 -21.13
CA GLU A 94 2.77 -7.50 -22.09
C GLU A 94 1.75 -6.35 -22.19
N ARG A 95 1.71 -5.48 -21.19
CA ARG A 95 0.85 -4.28 -21.11
C ARG A 95 1.64 -3.05 -20.71
N SER A 96 1.17 -1.88 -21.12
CA SER A 96 1.66 -0.57 -20.66
C SER A 96 1.06 -0.16 -19.32
N ALA A 97 1.67 0.81 -18.64
CA ALA A 97 1.13 1.39 -17.40
C ALA A 97 -0.24 2.06 -17.64
N ASP A 98 -0.43 2.73 -18.79
CA ASP A 98 -1.71 3.36 -19.16
C ASP A 98 -2.85 2.34 -19.34
N GLU A 99 -2.54 1.13 -19.83
CA GLU A 99 -3.53 0.06 -19.95
C GLU A 99 -3.91 -0.52 -18.59
N VAL A 100 -2.96 -0.58 -17.66
CA VAL A 100 -3.22 -1.00 -16.28
C VAL A 100 -4.07 0.04 -15.56
N ASP A 101 -3.71 1.32 -15.63
CA ASP A 101 -4.49 2.40 -15.00
C ASP A 101 -5.94 2.41 -15.51
N ARG A 102 -6.12 2.27 -16.82
CA ARG A 102 -7.47 2.16 -17.41
C ARG A 102 -8.26 0.98 -16.88
N SER A 103 -7.64 -0.19 -16.71
CA SER A 103 -8.33 -1.36 -16.15
C SER A 103 -8.78 -1.15 -14.70
N GLY A 104 -8.04 -0.39 -13.89
CA GLY A 104 -8.43 0.00 -12.54
C GLY A 104 -9.69 0.88 -12.54
N TRP A 105 -9.68 1.92 -13.36
CA TRP A 105 -10.84 2.82 -13.50
C TRP A 105 -12.08 2.13 -14.09
N ASP A 106 -11.90 1.19 -15.02
CA ASP A 106 -12.98 0.39 -15.58
C ASP A 106 -13.61 -0.52 -14.51
N ALA A 107 -12.78 -1.17 -13.69
CA ALA A 107 -13.23 -2.00 -12.57
C ALA A 107 -13.99 -1.16 -11.54
N TYR A 108 -13.42 -0.05 -11.10
CA TYR A 108 -14.07 0.86 -10.16
C TYR A 108 -15.41 1.38 -10.69
N GLY A 109 -15.45 1.82 -11.96
CA GLY A 109 -16.67 2.31 -12.60
C GLY A 109 -17.77 1.24 -12.77
N LEU A 110 -17.42 -0.05 -12.88
CA LEU A 110 -18.36 -1.16 -12.89
C LEU A 110 -18.95 -1.37 -11.47
N ILE A 111 -18.11 -1.40 -10.47
CA ILE A 111 -18.50 -1.59 -9.07
C ILE A 111 -19.38 -0.43 -8.60
N ALA A 112 -19.00 0.82 -8.89
CA ALA A 112 -19.82 1.99 -8.57
C ALA A 112 -21.22 1.94 -9.21
N ARG A 113 -21.33 1.48 -10.47
CA ARG A 113 -22.63 1.30 -11.16
C ARG A 113 -23.46 0.14 -10.59
N MET A 114 -22.81 -0.87 -10.03
CA MET A 114 -23.54 -1.93 -9.32
C MET A 114 -24.12 -1.41 -8.02
N GLY A 115 -23.41 -0.56 -7.28
CA GLY A 115 -23.86 0.10 -6.05
C GLY A 115 -25.13 0.94 -6.24
N ASP A 116 -25.31 1.58 -7.40
CA ASP A 116 -26.56 2.32 -7.75
C ASP A 116 -27.79 1.40 -7.86
N ARG A 117 -27.60 0.11 -8.07
CA ARG A 117 -28.69 -0.87 -8.25
C ARG A 117 -28.93 -1.76 -7.04
N SER A 118 -27.94 -1.92 -6.20
CA SER A 118 -27.99 -2.67 -4.95
C SER A 118 -26.85 -2.17 -4.06
N PRO A 119 -27.06 -1.90 -2.77
CA PRO A 119 -25.97 -1.48 -1.91
C PRO A 119 -24.86 -2.53 -1.99
N LEU A 120 -23.67 -2.09 -2.40
CA LEU A 120 -22.49 -2.91 -2.34
C LEU A 120 -22.23 -3.28 -0.89
N ALA A 121 -21.77 -4.49 -0.68
CA ALA A 121 -21.16 -4.84 0.59
C ALA A 121 -19.95 -3.91 0.80
N PRO A 122 -19.80 -3.31 2.00
CA PRO A 122 -18.68 -2.38 2.26
C PRO A 122 -17.30 -2.96 1.97
N ASP A 123 -17.14 -4.26 2.16
CA ASP A 123 -15.91 -5.00 1.86
C ASP A 123 -15.56 -5.01 0.37
N ALA A 124 -16.56 -5.09 -0.52
CA ALA A 124 -16.34 -5.08 -1.97
C ALA A 124 -15.91 -3.69 -2.47
N GLU A 125 -16.44 -2.61 -1.91
CA GLU A 125 -16.03 -1.24 -2.24
C GLU A 125 -14.58 -0.99 -1.86
N GLU A 126 -14.17 -1.36 -0.66
CA GLU A 126 -12.80 -1.22 -0.19
C GLU A 126 -11.78 -2.03 -1.01
N VAL A 127 -12.15 -3.24 -1.46
CA VAL A 127 -11.30 -4.03 -2.37
C VAL A 127 -11.15 -3.35 -3.72
N ALA A 128 -12.22 -2.73 -4.23
CA ALA A 128 -12.15 -1.97 -5.48
C ALA A 128 -11.25 -0.75 -5.36
N ASP A 129 -11.35 -0.01 -4.27
CA ASP A 129 -10.48 1.12 -3.98
C ASP A 129 -9.02 0.67 -3.88
N ALA A 130 -8.74 -0.43 -3.18
CA ALA A 130 -7.40 -1.00 -3.14
C ALA A 130 -6.85 -1.35 -4.54
N ALA A 131 -7.70 -1.89 -5.42
CA ALA A 131 -7.32 -2.20 -6.80
C ALA A 131 -6.98 -0.94 -7.60
N VAL A 132 -7.72 0.18 -7.41
CA VAL A 132 -7.38 1.48 -8.03
C VAL A 132 -6.05 2.01 -7.51
N TRP A 133 -5.79 1.93 -6.21
CA TRP A 133 -4.49 2.34 -5.65
C TRP A 133 -3.34 1.49 -6.16
N LEU A 134 -3.54 0.18 -6.37
CA LEU A 134 -2.56 -0.70 -6.99
C LEU A 134 -2.23 -0.26 -8.42
N THR A 135 -3.24 0.09 -9.23
CA THR A 135 -3.00 0.59 -10.60
C THR A 135 -2.33 1.96 -10.60
N SER A 136 -2.60 2.80 -9.60
CA SER A 136 -1.91 4.07 -9.40
C SER A 136 -0.42 3.86 -9.10
N LEU A 137 -0.05 2.85 -8.33
CA LEU A 137 1.36 2.47 -8.13
C LEU A 137 2.08 2.11 -9.43
N VAL A 138 1.39 1.49 -10.38
CA VAL A 138 1.95 1.18 -11.71
C VAL A 138 2.05 2.42 -12.57
N ARG A 139 1.01 3.26 -12.61
CA ARG A 139 0.96 4.50 -13.39
C ARG A 139 2.02 5.50 -12.96
N ASP A 140 2.10 5.73 -11.65
CA ASP A 140 2.94 6.75 -11.04
C ASP A 140 4.35 6.20 -10.70
N LEU A 141 4.71 5.07 -11.34
CA LEU A 141 6.02 4.45 -11.16
C LEU A 141 7.13 5.46 -11.44
N PRO A 142 7.96 5.78 -10.46
CA PRO A 142 9.04 6.72 -10.67
C PRO A 142 10.00 6.19 -11.75
N PRO A 143 10.34 7.00 -12.78
CA PRO A 143 11.16 6.57 -13.93
C PRO A 143 12.59 6.16 -13.53
N SER A 144 13.06 6.64 -12.42
CA SER A 144 14.22 6.15 -11.67
C SER A 144 14.09 6.64 -10.23
N LEU A 145 14.65 5.93 -9.29
CA LEU A 145 14.83 6.42 -7.91
C LEU A 145 15.91 7.53 -7.89
N SER A 146 15.76 8.52 -8.78
CA SER A 146 16.65 9.67 -8.82
C SER A 146 16.41 10.52 -7.58
N PRO A 147 17.46 11.01 -6.92
CA PRO A 147 17.31 12.01 -5.86
C PRO A 147 16.67 13.33 -6.36
N ASP A 148 16.61 13.52 -7.69
CA ASP A 148 16.00 14.67 -8.35
C ASP A 148 14.51 14.46 -8.73
N LEU A 149 13.90 13.33 -8.32
CA LEU A 149 12.44 13.17 -8.45
C LEU A 149 11.76 14.33 -7.74
N ALA A 150 10.81 14.95 -8.43
CA ALA A 150 9.99 15.95 -7.80
C ALA A 150 9.42 15.36 -6.51
N GLU A 151 9.70 15.99 -5.39
CA GLU A 151 9.27 15.61 -4.04
C GLU A 151 7.79 15.21 -4.00
N HIS A 152 6.98 15.90 -4.77
CA HIS A 152 5.56 15.67 -4.94
C HIS A 152 5.23 14.26 -5.52
N ASP A 153 5.92 13.82 -6.57
CA ASP A 153 5.64 12.52 -7.22
C ASP A 153 5.97 11.35 -6.28
N GLN A 154 7.01 11.49 -5.49
CA GLN A 154 7.36 10.49 -4.50
C GLN A 154 6.35 10.42 -3.36
N VAL A 155 5.89 11.56 -2.85
CA VAL A 155 4.86 11.62 -1.81
C VAL A 155 3.58 10.92 -2.29
N LEU A 156 3.15 11.19 -3.52
CA LEU A 156 1.98 10.55 -4.11
C LEU A 156 2.17 9.03 -4.24
N TRP A 157 3.33 8.59 -4.71
CA TRP A 157 3.60 7.16 -4.89
C TRP A 157 3.63 6.40 -3.57
N CYS A 158 4.29 6.95 -2.55
CA CYS A 158 4.28 6.39 -1.20
C CYS A 158 2.86 6.39 -0.59
N GLY A 159 2.09 7.45 -0.85
CA GLY A 159 0.70 7.55 -0.45
C GLY A 159 -0.17 6.44 -1.06
N SER A 160 0.00 6.14 -2.35
CA SER A 160 -0.70 5.04 -3.02
C SER A 160 -0.38 3.68 -2.39
N ALA A 161 0.89 3.44 -2.01
CA ALA A 161 1.28 2.21 -1.32
C ALA A 161 0.60 2.07 0.05
N TRP A 162 0.51 3.18 0.80
CA TRP A 162 -0.22 3.23 2.06
C TRP A 162 -1.70 2.94 1.89
N MET A 163 -2.39 3.74 1.03
CA MET A 163 -3.83 3.68 0.84
C MET A 163 -4.29 2.29 0.39
N MET A 164 -3.52 1.65 -0.49
CA MET A 164 -3.84 0.31 -0.95
C MET A 164 -3.92 -0.69 0.22
N VAL A 165 -2.94 -0.70 1.12
CA VAL A 165 -2.92 -1.62 2.28
C VAL A 165 -4.01 -1.25 3.28
N ASP A 166 -4.27 0.04 3.47
CA ASP A 166 -5.34 0.52 4.36
C ASP A 166 -6.72 0.05 3.88
N CYS A 167 -7.04 0.23 2.61
CA CYS A 167 -8.29 -0.27 2.01
C CYS A 167 -8.42 -1.80 2.17
N LEU A 168 -7.36 -2.58 1.96
CA LEU A 168 -7.40 -4.02 2.16
C LEU A 168 -7.69 -4.43 3.62
N ALA A 169 -7.12 -3.70 4.58
CA ALA A 169 -7.40 -3.95 5.99
C ALA A 169 -8.83 -3.57 6.37
N GLN A 170 -9.36 -2.46 5.81
CA GLN A 170 -10.75 -2.07 5.97
C GLN A 170 -11.70 -3.12 5.38
N ALA A 171 -11.39 -3.64 4.19
CA ALA A 171 -12.16 -4.70 3.54
C ALA A 171 -12.27 -5.94 4.43
N LEU A 172 -11.13 -6.44 4.94
CA LEU A 172 -11.12 -7.59 5.85
C LEU A 172 -11.86 -7.32 7.15
N ALA A 173 -11.73 -6.12 7.72
CA ALA A 173 -12.44 -5.73 8.92
C ALA A 173 -13.96 -5.68 8.69
N SER A 174 -14.40 -5.17 7.55
CA SER A 174 -15.81 -5.13 7.15
C SER A 174 -16.36 -6.52 6.90
N HIS A 175 -15.60 -7.37 6.20
CA HIS A 175 -15.99 -8.75 5.92
C HIS A 175 -16.15 -9.62 7.17
N GLN A 176 -15.27 -9.43 8.17
CA GLN A 176 -15.28 -10.20 9.41
C GLN A 176 -16.27 -9.66 10.45
N SER A 177 -16.74 -8.43 10.29
CA SER A 177 -17.65 -7.77 11.23
C SER A 177 -19.00 -7.53 10.54
N PRO A 178 -19.97 -8.45 10.70
CA PRO A 178 -21.30 -8.31 10.11
C PRO A 178 -22.03 -7.07 10.62
N ASP A 179 -23.17 -6.76 9.99
CA ASP A 179 -24.00 -5.59 10.30
C ASP A 179 -24.14 -5.36 11.82
N ASP A 180 -23.71 -4.18 12.28
CA ASP A 180 -23.78 -3.73 13.68
C ASP A 180 -22.88 -4.52 14.69
N PRO A 181 -21.55 -4.58 14.46
CA PRO A 181 -20.66 -5.25 15.39
C PRO A 181 -20.57 -4.51 16.74
N PRO A 182 -20.26 -5.23 17.84
CA PRO A 182 -19.96 -4.60 19.12
C PRO A 182 -18.90 -3.51 18.99
N PRO A 183 -18.97 -2.41 19.80
CA PRO A 183 -17.95 -1.37 19.76
C PRO A 183 -16.55 -1.91 19.90
N GLY A 184 -15.66 -1.57 18.95
CA GLY A 184 -14.26 -1.99 18.92
C GLY A 184 -13.96 -3.30 18.18
N GLU A 185 -14.95 -4.10 17.82
CA GLU A 185 -14.69 -5.37 17.11
C GLU A 185 -14.11 -5.11 15.72
N ARG A 186 -14.68 -4.18 14.97
CA ARG A 186 -14.17 -3.79 13.64
C ARG A 186 -12.75 -3.22 13.73
N GLN A 187 -12.48 -2.38 14.74
CA GLN A 187 -11.14 -1.85 14.98
C GLN A 187 -10.14 -2.97 15.28
N HIS A 188 -10.52 -3.94 16.10
CA HIS A 188 -9.65 -5.09 16.40
C HIS A 188 -9.39 -5.96 15.15
N ALA A 189 -10.41 -6.18 14.31
CA ALA A 189 -10.25 -6.90 13.05
C ALA A 189 -9.30 -6.15 12.09
N PHE A 190 -9.43 -4.83 12.00
CA PHE A 190 -8.52 -3.98 11.23
C PHE A 190 -7.07 -4.08 11.73
N GLU A 191 -6.84 -3.92 13.02
CA GLU A 191 -5.50 -4.03 13.63
C GLU A 191 -4.87 -5.41 13.35
N LYS A 192 -5.66 -6.47 13.48
CA LYS A 192 -5.24 -7.83 13.17
C LYS A 192 -4.85 -8.00 11.69
N ALA A 193 -5.62 -7.41 10.77
CA ALA A 193 -5.30 -7.40 9.35
C ALA A 193 -3.99 -6.66 9.09
N MET A 194 -3.79 -5.50 9.70
CA MET A 194 -2.56 -4.72 9.58
C MET A 194 -1.32 -5.49 10.07
N CYS A 195 -1.43 -6.17 11.22
CA CYS A 195 -0.35 -7.02 11.73
C CYS A 195 -0.04 -8.18 10.76
N ARG A 196 -1.06 -8.81 10.17
CA ARG A 196 -0.87 -9.87 9.17
C ARG A 196 -0.16 -9.33 7.93
N PHE A 197 -0.57 -8.19 7.40
CA PHE A 197 0.09 -7.57 6.25
C PHE A 197 1.52 -7.19 6.55
N ALA A 198 1.82 -6.72 7.76
CA ALA A 198 3.19 -6.44 8.19
C ALA A 198 4.09 -7.69 8.13
N ILE A 199 3.57 -8.86 8.47
CA ILE A 199 4.29 -10.14 8.36
C ILE A 199 4.55 -10.47 6.90
N LEU A 200 3.52 -10.44 6.05
CA LEU A 200 3.62 -10.75 4.63
C LEU A 200 4.59 -9.82 3.90
N ILE A 201 4.52 -8.51 4.16
CA ILE A 201 5.46 -7.55 3.58
C ILE A 201 6.91 -7.89 3.93
N ARG A 202 7.19 -8.31 5.17
CA ARG A 202 8.54 -8.73 5.57
C ARG A 202 8.99 -10.04 4.93
N GLU A 203 8.08 -10.92 4.56
CA GLU A 203 8.40 -12.14 3.80
C GLU A 203 8.85 -11.80 2.38
N HIS A 204 8.24 -10.79 1.76
CA HIS A 204 8.57 -10.33 0.41
C HIS A 204 9.76 -9.37 0.39
N ILE A 205 9.81 -8.42 1.33
CA ILE A 205 10.84 -7.38 1.41
C ILE A 205 11.66 -7.59 2.68
N VAL A 206 12.89 -8.07 2.53
CA VAL A 206 13.75 -8.33 3.70
C VAL A 206 14.44 -7.05 4.20
N GLY A 207 14.69 -6.96 5.51
CA GLY A 207 15.25 -5.77 6.14
C GLY A 207 16.62 -5.33 5.56
N THR A 208 17.42 -6.25 5.01
CA THR A 208 18.67 -5.92 4.34
C THR A 208 18.47 -5.17 3.02
N GLU A 209 17.36 -5.38 2.32
CA GLU A 209 17.02 -4.63 1.11
C GLU A 209 16.61 -3.20 1.46
N VAL A 210 15.80 -3.04 2.52
CA VAL A 210 15.42 -1.72 3.06
C VAL A 210 16.66 -0.94 3.47
N GLN A 211 17.59 -1.58 4.19
CA GLN A 211 18.85 -0.97 4.60
C GLN A 211 19.73 -0.59 3.40
N THR A 212 19.83 -1.47 2.40
CA THR A 212 20.62 -1.23 1.19
C THR A 212 20.04 -0.08 0.38
N ALA A 213 18.73 -0.06 0.18
CA ALA A 213 18.03 1.01 -0.51
C ALA A 213 18.28 2.37 0.17
N ALA A 214 18.12 2.44 1.49
CA ALA A 214 18.38 3.64 2.27
C ALA A 214 19.85 4.11 2.19
N GLN A 215 20.80 3.19 2.12
CA GLN A 215 22.23 3.52 1.94
C GLN A 215 22.53 4.07 0.55
N GLN A 216 21.94 3.49 -0.49
CA GLN A 216 22.13 3.90 -1.89
C GLN A 216 21.56 5.29 -2.15
N ARG A 217 20.47 5.61 -1.49
CA ARG A 217 19.83 6.92 -1.63
C ARG A 217 20.63 8.07 -1.01
N GLY A 218 21.58 7.76 -0.11
CA GLY A 218 22.43 8.76 0.53
C GLY A 218 21.72 9.55 1.65
N ALA A 219 22.37 10.63 2.10
CA ALA A 219 21.73 11.57 3.02
C ALA A 219 20.70 12.41 2.24
N TRP A 220 19.49 12.48 2.76
CA TRP A 220 18.49 13.40 2.25
C TRP A 220 19.04 14.83 2.36
N PRO A 221 18.85 15.69 1.34
CA PRO A 221 19.22 17.07 1.49
C PRO A 221 18.42 17.65 2.67
N LEU A 222 19.13 18.13 3.67
CA LEU A 222 18.53 18.94 4.72
C LEU A 222 18.07 20.24 4.06
N CYS A 223 16.75 20.47 3.99
CA CYS A 223 16.19 21.75 3.62
C CYS A 223 16.47 22.80 4.70
#